data_5adfcd35449cfce2f7fb5aed5bd77c05
#
_entry.id   5adfcd35449cfce2f7fb5aed5bd77c05
#
_cell.length_a   1.000
_cell.length_b   1.000
_cell.length_c   1.000
_cell.angle_alpha   90.00
_cell.angle_beta   90.00
_cell.angle_gamma   90.00
#
_symmetry.space_group_name_H-M   'P 1'
#
loop_
_entity.id
_entity.type
_entity.pdbx_description
1 polymer ?
#
loop_
_entity_poly.entity_id
_entity_poly.type
_entity_poly.pdbx_seq_one_letter_code
_entity_poly.pdbx_strand_id
1 'polypeptide(L)'
;MKKVQPKVLLTRNFPEVASRLLQTAGIGVSVYQEYYPPSQEQLIEMAQHYDSILCAAGDKIDSDFLHACSHLKVISQFAAGYDNIDLQTASHLGIAIGNTPGAM
;
A
#
# COMPACT_ATOMS: atom_id res chain seq x y z
N MET A 1 -12.89 2.73 25.53
CA MET A 1 -11.73 2.96 24.68
C MET A 1 -12.17 3.22 23.24
N LYS A 2 -11.63 4.25 22.64
CA LYS A 2 -12.00 4.62 21.29
C LYS A 2 -11.31 3.71 20.27
N LYS A 3 -12.10 3.10 19.40
CA LYS A 3 -11.55 2.23 18.36
C LYS A 3 -11.05 3.06 17.20
N VAL A 4 -9.81 2.85 16.83
CA VAL A 4 -9.19 3.58 15.71
C VAL A 4 -9.47 2.83 14.41
N GLN A 5 -10.00 3.55 13.43
CA GLN A 5 -10.25 3.00 12.11
C GLN A 5 -8.94 2.77 11.37
N PRO A 6 -8.71 1.58 10.80
CA PRO A 6 -7.52 1.36 9.96
C PRO A 6 -7.53 2.29 8.75
N LYS A 7 -6.34 2.72 8.34
CA LYS A 7 -6.18 3.65 7.21
C LYS A 7 -5.33 3.01 6.13
N VAL A 8 -5.78 3.14 4.89
CA VAL A 8 -5.08 2.62 3.71
C VAL A 8 -4.80 3.74 2.74
N LEU A 9 -3.56 3.81 2.26
CA LEU A 9 -3.16 4.73 1.20
C LEU A 9 -3.17 3.98 -0.13
N LEU A 10 -3.89 4.52 -1.11
CA LEU A 10 -3.85 4.04 -2.49
C LEU A 10 -2.85 4.91 -3.26
N THR A 11 -1.82 4.31 -3.80
CA THR A 11 -0.73 5.06 -4.46
C THR A 11 -1.08 5.51 -5.88
N ARG A 12 -2.23 5.08 -6.37
CA ARG A 12 -2.77 5.48 -7.68
C ARG A 12 -4.27 5.64 -7.56
N ASN A 13 -4.85 6.25 -8.57
CA ASN A 13 -6.32 6.31 -8.69
C ASN A 13 -6.80 5.00 -9.31
N PHE A 14 -6.84 3.95 -8.50
CA PHE A 14 -7.31 2.63 -8.92
C PHE A 14 -8.81 2.65 -9.24
N PRO A 15 -9.33 1.60 -9.88
CA PRO A 15 -10.77 1.53 -10.13
C PRO A 15 -11.58 1.79 -8.86
N GLU A 16 -12.66 2.51 -9.00
CA GLU A 16 -13.50 2.93 -7.87
C GLU A 16 -13.95 1.77 -7.00
N VAL A 17 -14.10 0.58 -7.59
CA VAL A 17 -14.55 -0.58 -6.83
C VAL A 17 -13.59 -0.92 -5.69
N ALA A 18 -12.29 -0.69 -5.87
CA ALA A 18 -11.32 -0.96 -4.82
C ALA A 18 -11.55 -0.06 -3.61
N SER A 19 -11.72 1.25 -3.83
CA SER A 19 -12.01 2.20 -2.75
C SER A 19 -13.33 1.87 -2.07
N ARG A 20 -14.34 1.52 -2.86
CA ARG A 20 -15.66 1.23 -2.34
C ARG A 20 -15.67 -0.01 -1.44
N LEU A 21 -14.95 -1.06 -1.85
CA LEU A 21 -14.86 -2.28 -1.05
C LEU A 21 -14.17 -2.01 0.29
N LEU A 22 -13.09 -1.24 0.28
CA LEU A 22 -12.37 -0.90 1.50
C LEU A 22 -13.24 -0.05 2.43
N GLN A 23 -13.95 0.93 1.89
CA GLN A 23 -14.83 1.78 2.68
C GLN A 23 -15.98 0.98 3.28
N THR A 24 -16.53 0.04 2.52
CA THR A 24 -17.60 -0.83 3.01
C THR A 24 -17.11 -1.69 4.18
N ALA A 25 -15.85 -2.07 4.18
CA ALA A 25 -15.25 -2.84 5.27
C ALA A 25 -14.90 -1.98 6.49
N GLY A 26 -15.20 -0.70 6.47
CA GLY A 26 -14.91 0.19 7.59
C GLY A 26 -13.47 0.69 7.61
N ILE A 27 -12.79 0.66 6.47
CA ILE A 27 -11.41 1.09 6.36
C ILE A 27 -11.35 2.49 5.77
N GLY A 28 -10.61 3.38 6.42
CA GLY A 28 -10.39 4.72 5.91
C GLY A 28 -9.46 4.68 4.70
N VAL A 29 -9.87 5.31 3.60
CA VAL A 29 -9.14 5.26 2.34
C VAL A 29 -8.72 6.65 1.93
N SER A 30 -7.44 6.82 1.60
CA SER A 30 -6.91 8.03 0.98
C SER A 30 -6.27 7.66 -0.35
N VAL A 31 -6.45 8.48 -1.35
CA VAL A 31 -5.95 8.22 -2.70
C VAL A 31 -4.96 9.32 -3.09
N TYR A 32 -3.78 8.91 -3.57
CA TYR A 32 -2.81 9.84 -4.11
C TYR A 32 -3.38 10.43 -5.41
N GLN A 33 -3.54 11.75 -5.45
CA GLN A 33 -4.29 12.41 -6.52
C GLN A 33 -3.44 12.99 -7.65
N GLU A 34 -2.11 12.98 -7.50
CA GLU A 34 -1.26 13.59 -8.48
C GLU A 34 -1.24 12.82 -9.79
N TYR A 35 -1.04 13.52 -10.89
CA TYR A 35 -1.01 12.93 -12.22
C TYR A 35 0.16 11.99 -12.41
N TYR A 36 1.31 12.32 -11.84
CA TYR A 36 2.53 11.52 -11.94
C TYR A 36 2.67 10.59 -10.73
N PRO A 37 3.36 9.45 -10.88
CA PRO A 37 3.58 8.54 -9.75
C PRO A 37 4.41 9.21 -8.65
N PRO A 38 4.19 8.86 -7.39
CA PRO A 38 5.01 9.40 -6.30
C PRO A 38 6.43 8.86 -6.39
N SER A 39 7.42 9.67 -6.01
CA SER A 39 8.77 9.19 -5.83
C SER A 39 8.82 8.28 -4.60
N GLN A 40 9.88 7.47 -4.48
CA GLN A 40 10.01 6.63 -3.29
C GLN A 40 10.04 7.47 -2.01
N GLU A 41 10.73 8.60 -2.03
CA GLU A 41 10.79 9.49 -0.87
C GLU A 41 9.41 10.02 -0.48
N GLN A 42 8.62 10.43 -1.47
CA GLN A 42 7.26 10.90 -1.23
C GLN A 42 6.39 9.77 -0.67
N LEU A 43 6.55 8.58 -1.22
CA LEU A 43 5.76 7.43 -0.80
C LEU A 43 6.09 7.05 0.65
N ILE A 44 7.36 7.05 1.01
CA ILE A 44 7.79 6.78 2.38
C ILE A 44 7.17 7.80 3.34
N GLU A 45 7.24 9.07 2.98
CA GLU A 45 6.70 10.14 3.83
C GLU A 45 5.18 10.01 4.01
N MET A 46 4.46 9.76 2.92
CA MET A 46 3.01 9.58 3.00
C MET A 46 2.62 8.34 3.80
N ALA A 47 3.34 7.25 3.59
CA ALA A 47 3.00 5.98 4.23
C ALA A 47 3.15 6.00 5.75
N GLN A 48 3.88 6.99 6.31
CA GLN A 48 4.01 7.10 7.76
C GLN A 48 2.67 7.31 8.45
N HIS A 49 1.68 7.81 7.74
CA HIS A 49 0.37 8.14 8.30
C HIS A 49 -0.68 7.04 8.10
N TYR A 50 -0.28 5.90 7.56
CA TYR A 50 -1.22 4.83 7.22
C TYR A 50 -0.78 3.49 7.80
N ASP A 51 -1.73 2.58 7.93
CA ASP A 51 -1.48 1.22 8.43
C ASP A 51 -1.14 0.25 7.31
N SER A 52 -1.60 0.56 6.09
CA SER A 52 -1.42 -0.29 4.92
C SER A 52 -1.38 0.56 3.67
N ILE A 53 -0.83 0.00 2.60
CA ILE A 53 -0.88 0.63 1.29
C ILE A 53 -1.39 -0.35 0.24
N LEU A 54 -2.08 0.18 -0.75
CA LEU A 54 -2.39 -0.54 -1.99
C LEU A 54 -1.56 0.14 -3.08
N CYS A 55 -0.58 -0.56 -3.61
CA CYS A 55 0.40 0.00 -4.52
C CYS A 55 0.29 -0.61 -5.93
N ALA A 56 1.04 -0.05 -6.85
CA ALA A 56 1.09 -0.49 -8.24
C ALA A 56 2.48 -1.03 -8.56
N ALA A 57 2.60 -1.74 -9.69
CA ALA A 57 3.85 -2.37 -10.09
C ALA A 57 5.00 -1.36 -10.28
N GLY A 58 4.68 -0.09 -10.52
CA GLY A 58 5.70 0.94 -10.67
C GLY A 58 6.23 1.52 -9.36
N ASP A 59 5.64 1.17 -8.24
CA ASP A 59 6.09 1.67 -6.94
C ASP A 59 7.27 0.83 -6.44
N LYS A 60 8.33 1.51 -6.02
CA LYS A 60 9.54 0.83 -5.58
C LYS A 60 9.43 0.48 -4.09
N ILE A 61 9.14 -0.78 -3.81
CA ILE A 61 8.95 -1.29 -2.45
C ILE A 61 10.15 -2.17 -2.09
N ASP A 62 11.31 -1.55 -2.02
CA ASP A 62 12.55 -2.25 -1.74
C ASP A 62 12.86 -2.27 -0.24
N SER A 63 14.05 -2.76 0.09
CA SER A 63 14.49 -2.86 1.48
C SER A 63 14.46 -1.51 2.20
N ASP A 64 14.91 -0.45 1.53
CA ASP A 64 14.94 0.89 2.12
C ASP A 64 13.52 1.36 2.45
N PHE A 65 12.58 1.18 1.52
CA PHE A 65 11.18 1.52 1.76
C PHE A 65 10.62 0.74 2.95
N LEU A 66 10.85 -0.56 2.95
CA LEU A 66 10.26 -1.43 3.98
C LEU A 66 10.80 -1.13 5.36
N HIS A 67 12.10 -0.84 5.49
CA HIS A 67 12.66 -0.47 6.78
C HIS A 67 12.14 0.89 7.25
N ALA A 68 11.98 1.85 6.33
CA ALA A 68 11.44 3.16 6.66
C ALA A 68 9.96 3.10 7.04
N CYS A 69 9.24 2.10 6.56
CA CYS A 69 7.80 1.93 6.78
C CYS A 69 7.48 0.61 7.48
N SER A 70 8.32 0.19 8.41
CA SER A 70 8.15 -1.09 9.09
C SER A 70 6.90 -1.18 9.95
N HIS A 71 6.24 -0.06 10.20
CA HIS A 71 4.97 -0.02 10.92
C HIS A 71 3.79 -0.54 10.09
N LEU A 72 3.96 -0.63 8.76
CA LEU A 72 2.89 -1.10 7.89
C LEU A 72 2.57 -2.56 8.19
N LYS A 73 1.29 -2.87 8.24
CA LYS A 73 0.82 -4.23 8.53
C LYS A 73 0.67 -5.07 7.27
N VAL A 74 0.18 -4.43 6.21
CA VAL A 74 -0.10 -5.10 4.94
C VAL A 74 0.26 -4.18 3.79
N ILE A 75 0.90 -4.76 2.78
CA ILE A 75 1.13 -4.09 1.50
C ILE A 75 0.44 -4.94 0.45
N SER A 76 -0.58 -4.38 -0.19
CA SER A 76 -1.29 -5.06 -1.28
C SER A 76 -0.88 -4.42 -2.60
N GLN A 77 -0.76 -5.22 -3.65
CA GLN A 77 -0.36 -4.71 -4.95
C GLN A 77 -1.44 -5.01 -5.99
N PHE A 78 -1.84 -4.00 -6.72
CA PHE A 78 -2.81 -4.12 -7.80
C PHE A 78 -2.05 -4.52 -9.08
N ALA A 79 -1.54 -5.76 -9.07
CA ALA A 79 -0.77 -6.33 -10.17
C ALA A 79 -0.62 -7.83 -9.95
N ALA A 80 -0.27 -8.55 -11.00
CA ALA A 80 -0.14 -10.00 -10.91
C ALA A 80 1.17 -10.46 -10.26
N GLY A 81 2.23 -9.67 -10.36
CA GLY A 81 3.56 -10.05 -9.89
C GLY A 81 4.05 -9.21 -8.72
N TYR A 82 5.26 -9.49 -8.29
CA TYR A 82 5.89 -8.84 -7.13
C TYR A 82 7.31 -8.34 -7.45
N ASP A 83 7.65 -8.15 -8.71
CA ASP A 83 9.02 -7.80 -9.10
C ASP A 83 9.54 -6.53 -8.44
N ASN A 84 8.65 -5.63 -8.08
CA ASN A 84 8.99 -4.35 -7.45
C ASN A 84 9.00 -4.41 -5.93
N ILE A 85 8.74 -5.58 -5.33
CA ILE A 85 8.64 -5.72 -3.87
C ILE A 85 9.72 -6.67 -3.37
N ASP A 86 10.48 -6.24 -2.38
CA ASP A 86 11.46 -7.10 -1.70
C ASP A 86 10.73 -7.99 -0.70
N LEU A 87 10.28 -9.15 -1.18
CA LEU A 87 9.49 -10.07 -0.38
C LEU A 87 10.24 -10.61 0.83
N GLN A 88 11.54 -10.82 0.68
CA GLN A 88 12.36 -11.35 1.75
C GLN A 88 12.43 -10.37 2.92
N THR A 89 12.69 -9.10 2.62
CA THR A 89 12.72 -8.06 3.65
C THR A 89 11.36 -7.87 4.30
N ALA A 90 10.29 -7.89 3.50
CA ALA A 90 8.93 -7.76 4.05
C ALA A 90 8.63 -8.88 5.03
N SER A 91 8.96 -10.12 4.67
CA SER A 91 8.77 -11.28 5.53
C SER A 91 9.55 -11.14 6.83
N HIS A 92 10.79 -10.69 6.73
CA HIS A 92 11.67 -10.49 7.88
C HIS A 92 11.10 -9.45 8.86
N LEU A 93 10.46 -8.41 8.32
CA LEU A 93 9.87 -7.34 9.12
C LEU A 93 8.44 -7.66 9.59
N GLY A 94 7.88 -8.77 9.17
CA GLY A 94 6.53 -9.16 9.56
C GLY A 94 5.43 -8.42 8.80
N ILE A 95 5.73 -7.88 7.64
CA ILE A 95 4.76 -7.18 6.80
C ILE A 95 4.13 -8.17 5.83
N ALA A 96 2.81 -8.30 5.87
CA ALA A 96 2.09 -9.20 4.95
C ALA A 96 2.01 -8.58 3.55
N ILE A 97 2.26 -9.39 2.53
CA ILE A 97 2.21 -8.95 1.14
C ILE A 97 1.11 -9.72 0.42
N GLY A 98 0.26 -9.00 -0.30
CA GLY A 98 -0.78 -9.60 -1.13
C GLY A 98 -0.78 -8.99 -2.52
N ASN A 99 -1.41 -9.67 -3.46
CA ASN A 99 -1.60 -9.14 -4.80
C ASN A 99 -3.03 -9.42 -5.29
N THR A 100 -3.38 -8.83 -6.42
CA THR A 100 -4.73 -8.93 -6.97
C THR A 100 -4.69 -9.44 -8.41
N PRO A 101 -4.22 -10.68 -8.64
CA PRO A 101 -4.05 -11.17 -10.01
C PRO A 101 -5.36 -11.24 -10.79
N GLY A 102 -6.48 -11.47 -10.14
CA GLY A 102 -7.78 -11.53 -10.80
C GLY A 102 -8.33 -10.18 -11.22
N ALA A 103 -7.68 -9.09 -10.82
CA ALA A 103 -8.14 -7.74 -11.14
C ALA A 103 -7.56 -7.23 -12.48
N MET A 104 -6.68 -7.98 -13.07
CA MET A 104 -6.01 -7.60 -14.31
C MET A 104 -6.93 -7.79 -15.53
#